data_099a15737347b83b2f7784f8ef28a4b8
#
_entry.id   099a15737347b83b2f7784f8ef28a4b8
#
_cell.length_a   1.000
_cell.length_b   1.000
_cell.length_c   1.000
_cell.angle_alpha   90.00
_cell.angle_beta   90.00
_cell.angle_gamma   90.00
#
_symmetry.space_group_name_H-M   'P 1'
#
loop_
_entity.id
_entity.type
_entity.pdbx_description
1 polymer ?
#
loop_
_entity_poly.entity_id
_entity_poly.type
_entity_poly.pdbx_seq_one_letter_code
_entity_poly.pdbx_strand_id
1 'polypeptide(L)'
;MNIAITGASGFIASKLKAELWPEKTVWMRLNRDASDNAWEQVIMAADVIINLAGAPVIQRWTPRNRRKIMDSRVNTTSRLVSILNRMESKRPRLLISASAIGIYPDKGEKVMTETDYELGEGFLSKVVLQWEHEVDQLNSSNTRLVIMRIGVVLGLEGGLLKQTMPLFKRGLGGKIASGKQAMSFIHIDDLVAAVQFFIENKDTQGIYNMVAPHLTTNAEFTRVLAKTLKRPALFFVPAFALKLLYGKAAQIMINGEKVYPKRLLEEGFVFRFPEIEVALSNLIDQ
;
A
#
# COMPACT_ATOMS: atom_id res chain seq x y z
N MET A 1 -12.54 -20.90 -0.23
CA MET A 1 -11.53 -20.28 -1.12
C MET A 1 -10.18 -20.31 -0.46
N ASN A 2 -9.16 -20.71 -1.17
CA ASN A 2 -7.77 -20.80 -0.66
C ASN A 2 -6.97 -19.57 -1.12
N ILE A 3 -6.44 -18.80 -0.17
CA ILE A 3 -5.64 -17.61 -0.49
C ILE A 3 -4.22 -17.81 0.04
N ALA A 4 -3.24 -17.81 -0.87
CA ALA A 4 -1.83 -17.77 -0.50
C ALA A 4 -1.37 -16.32 -0.33
N ILE A 5 -0.59 -16.04 0.72
CA ILE A 5 -0.18 -14.67 1.05
C ILE A 5 1.29 -14.58 1.43
N THR A 6 2.00 -13.63 0.84
CA THR A 6 3.29 -13.16 1.34
C THR A 6 3.10 -11.98 2.30
N GLY A 7 4.06 -11.71 3.18
CA GLY A 7 3.92 -10.60 4.13
C GLY A 7 2.79 -10.80 5.16
N ALA A 8 2.44 -12.04 5.47
CA ALA A 8 1.29 -12.46 6.28
C ALA A 8 1.20 -11.86 7.69
N SER A 9 2.29 -11.31 8.25
CA SER A 9 2.34 -10.62 9.55
C SER A 9 2.18 -9.10 9.44
N GLY A 10 2.01 -8.57 8.23
CA GLY A 10 1.86 -7.14 8.00
C GLY A 10 0.48 -6.62 8.38
N PHE A 11 0.37 -5.31 8.58
CA PHE A 11 -0.85 -4.60 8.94
C PHE A 11 -2.02 -4.90 7.97
N ILE A 12 -1.81 -4.71 6.66
CA ILE A 12 -2.82 -4.98 5.63
C ILE A 12 -3.21 -6.47 5.64
N ALA A 13 -2.22 -7.36 5.70
CA ALA A 13 -2.48 -8.80 5.71
C ALA A 13 -3.29 -9.25 6.93
N SER A 14 -3.05 -8.65 8.10
CA SER A 14 -3.82 -8.95 9.32
C SER A 14 -5.28 -8.54 9.17
N LYS A 15 -5.54 -7.36 8.60
CA LYS A 15 -6.89 -6.86 8.36
C LYS A 15 -7.62 -7.71 7.30
N LEU A 16 -6.97 -8.03 6.18
CA LEU A 16 -7.54 -8.94 5.17
C LEU A 16 -7.94 -10.28 5.76
N LYS A 17 -7.10 -10.88 6.60
CA LYS A 17 -7.41 -12.15 7.25
C LYS A 17 -8.60 -12.08 8.20
N ALA A 18 -8.80 -10.95 8.85
CA ALA A 18 -9.91 -10.75 9.77
C ALA A 18 -11.26 -10.51 9.06
N GLU A 19 -11.26 -9.87 7.90
CA GLU A 19 -12.49 -9.35 7.29
C GLU A 19 -12.85 -9.96 5.94
N LEU A 20 -11.87 -10.50 5.20
CA LEU A 20 -12.13 -11.07 3.87
C LEU A 20 -12.72 -12.50 4.02
N TRP A 21 -14.05 -12.59 4.14
CA TRP A 21 -14.82 -13.83 4.31
C TRP A 21 -14.21 -14.80 5.35
N PRO A 22 -14.15 -14.43 6.63
CA PRO A 22 -13.38 -15.17 7.64
C PRO A 22 -13.77 -16.64 7.76
N GLU A 23 -15.05 -16.98 7.57
CA GLU A 23 -15.56 -18.37 7.64
C GLU A 23 -15.38 -19.18 6.35
N LYS A 24 -15.09 -18.52 5.21
CA LYS A 24 -15.04 -19.15 3.88
C LYS A 24 -13.65 -19.17 3.28
N THR A 25 -12.64 -18.58 3.96
CA THR A 25 -11.30 -18.40 3.43
C THR A 25 -10.27 -19.18 4.25
N VAL A 26 -9.50 -20.02 3.55
CA VAL A 26 -8.32 -20.69 4.10
C VAL A 26 -7.09 -19.88 3.72
N TRP A 27 -6.39 -19.34 4.71
CA TRP A 27 -5.18 -18.55 4.53
C TRP A 27 -3.93 -19.41 4.61
N MET A 28 -3.12 -19.38 3.56
CA MET A 28 -1.85 -20.11 3.46
C MET A 28 -0.70 -19.12 3.35
N ARG A 29 0.35 -19.32 4.17
CA ARG A 29 1.50 -18.42 4.20
C ARG A 29 2.59 -18.88 3.24
N LEU A 30 3.09 -17.95 2.43
CA LEU A 30 4.32 -18.08 1.69
C LEU A 30 5.48 -17.52 2.53
N ASN A 31 6.08 -18.38 3.31
CA ASN A 31 7.18 -17.97 4.22
C ASN A 31 8.45 -17.73 3.41
N ARG A 32 9.17 -16.63 3.72
CA ARG A 32 10.39 -16.26 3.01
C ARG A 32 11.45 -17.36 3.06
N ASP A 33 11.60 -18.00 4.22
CA ASP A 33 12.67 -18.98 4.48
C ASP A 33 12.29 -20.42 4.09
N ALA A 34 11.07 -20.64 3.57
CA ALA A 34 10.66 -21.93 3.06
C ALA A 34 11.31 -22.23 1.70
N SER A 35 11.47 -23.51 1.35
CA SER A 35 11.99 -23.94 0.04
C SER A 35 11.05 -23.59 -1.11
N ASP A 36 11.55 -23.60 -2.34
CA ASP A 36 10.72 -23.41 -3.55
C ASP A 36 9.65 -24.50 -3.68
N ASN A 37 9.98 -25.75 -3.36
CA ASN A 37 9.00 -26.84 -3.38
C ASN A 37 7.85 -26.59 -2.39
N ALA A 38 8.13 -26.06 -1.19
CA ALA A 38 7.09 -25.71 -0.23
C ALA A 38 6.20 -24.55 -0.73
N TRP A 39 6.80 -23.56 -1.41
CA TRP A 39 6.04 -22.50 -2.06
C TRP A 39 5.15 -23.05 -3.16
N GLU A 40 5.68 -23.90 -4.03
CA GLU A 40 4.95 -24.50 -5.13
C GLU A 40 3.72 -25.30 -4.66
N GLN A 41 3.87 -26.11 -3.59
CA GLN A 41 2.75 -26.82 -2.97
C GLN A 41 1.65 -25.89 -2.48
N VAL A 42 2.02 -24.79 -1.81
CA VAL A 42 1.06 -23.77 -1.35
C VAL A 42 0.38 -23.09 -2.53
N ILE A 43 1.13 -22.72 -3.56
CA ILE A 43 0.62 -22.05 -4.76
C ILE A 43 -0.33 -22.96 -5.54
N MET A 44 -0.01 -24.24 -5.67
CA MET A 44 -0.88 -25.24 -6.34
C MET A 44 -2.23 -25.41 -5.64
N ALA A 45 -2.27 -25.24 -4.32
CA ALA A 45 -3.50 -25.33 -3.53
C ALA A 45 -4.31 -24.02 -3.50
N ALA A 46 -3.73 -22.90 -3.95
CA ALA A 46 -4.35 -21.60 -3.87
C ALA A 46 -5.27 -21.28 -5.05
N ASP A 47 -6.41 -20.64 -4.78
CA ASP A 47 -7.26 -20.01 -5.80
C ASP A 47 -6.75 -18.60 -6.15
N VAL A 48 -6.22 -17.88 -5.15
CA VAL A 48 -5.75 -16.50 -5.22
C VAL A 48 -4.42 -16.37 -4.51
N ILE A 49 -3.52 -15.55 -5.04
CA ILE A 49 -2.31 -15.13 -4.36
C ILE A 49 -2.38 -13.64 -4.08
N ILE A 50 -2.03 -13.23 -2.85
CA ILE A 50 -1.88 -11.84 -2.46
C ILE A 50 -0.42 -11.60 -2.03
N ASN A 51 0.32 -10.82 -2.83
CA ASN A 51 1.72 -10.51 -2.58
C ASN A 51 1.86 -9.15 -1.88
N LEU A 52 2.06 -9.16 -0.56
CA LEU A 52 2.21 -7.97 0.30
C LEU A 52 3.58 -7.87 0.97
N ALA A 53 4.56 -8.66 0.53
CA ALA A 53 5.88 -8.65 1.14
C ALA A 53 6.59 -7.31 0.94
N GLY A 54 7.07 -6.73 2.03
CA GLY A 54 7.82 -5.48 1.99
C GLY A 54 8.34 -5.05 3.36
N ALA A 55 9.62 -4.71 3.45
CA ALA A 55 10.19 -4.09 4.64
C ALA A 55 9.69 -2.64 4.80
N PRO A 56 9.57 -2.11 6.03
CA PRO A 56 9.16 -0.73 6.28
C PRO A 56 10.05 0.27 5.54
N VAL A 57 9.43 1.28 4.90
CA VAL A 57 10.17 2.32 4.14
C VAL A 57 10.50 3.53 5.00
N ILE A 58 9.71 3.81 6.06
CA ILE A 58 9.94 4.93 6.99
C ILE A 58 11.02 4.50 8.01
N GLN A 59 12.26 4.60 7.59
CA GLN A 59 13.46 4.37 8.39
C GLN A 59 14.64 5.09 7.72
N ARG A 60 15.75 5.26 8.44
CA ARG A 60 16.94 5.88 7.85
C ARG A 60 17.47 5.04 6.69
N TRP A 61 17.62 5.62 5.49
CA TRP A 61 18.05 4.92 4.28
C TRP A 61 19.58 4.74 4.22
N THR A 62 20.12 3.98 5.17
CA THR A 62 21.49 3.46 5.08
C THR A 62 21.60 2.49 3.90
N PRO A 63 22.81 2.19 3.39
CA PRO A 63 22.99 1.19 2.33
C PRO A 63 22.35 -0.16 2.67
N ARG A 64 22.45 -0.61 3.92
CA ARG A 64 21.83 -1.85 4.42
C ARG A 64 20.31 -1.80 4.36
N ASN A 65 19.71 -0.70 4.84
CA ASN A 65 18.26 -0.55 4.86
C ASN A 65 17.68 -0.39 3.45
N ARG A 66 18.36 0.35 2.57
CA ARG A 66 17.97 0.46 1.16
C ARG A 66 17.94 -0.90 0.47
N ARG A 67 18.98 -1.71 0.66
CA ARG A 67 19.03 -3.08 0.16
C ARG A 67 17.87 -3.91 0.72
N LYS A 68 17.64 -3.88 2.03
CA LYS A 68 16.53 -4.61 2.67
C LYS A 68 15.15 -4.19 2.11
N ILE A 69 14.93 -2.90 1.87
CA ILE A 69 13.68 -2.39 1.27
C ILE A 69 13.51 -2.93 -0.15
N MET A 70 14.56 -2.91 -0.97
CA MET A 70 14.57 -3.42 -2.33
C MET A 70 14.34 -4.93 -2.35
N ASP A 71 15.22 -5.68 -1.70
CA ASP A 71 15.26 -7.15 -1.73
C ASP A 71 13.96 -7.78 -1.21
N SER A 72 13.36 -7.18 -0.17
CA SER A 72 12.10 -7.68 0.40
C SER A 72 10.92 -7.63 -0.58
N ARG A 73 11.00 -6.81 -1.62
CA ARG A 73 9.98 -6.66 -2.65
C ARG A 73 10.37 -7.39 -3.92
N VAL A 74 11.48 -7.00 -4.50
CA VAL A 74 11.98 -7.49 -5.78
C VAL A 74 12.23 -9.00 -5.71
N ASN A 75 13.08 -9.47 -4.79
CA ASN A 75 13.42 -10.90 -4.72
C ASN A 75 12.22 -11.79 -4.36
N THR A 76 11.32 -11.30 -3.49
CA THR A 76 10.10 -12.06 -3.14
C THR A 76 9.17 -12.18 -4.35
N THR A 77 9.00 -11.12 -5.10
CA THR A 77 8.15 -11.09 -6.29
C THR A 77 8.75 -11.90 -7.43
N SER A 78 10.05 -11.72 -7.69
CA SER A 78 10.81 -12.50 -8.68
C SER A 78 10.68 -14.00 -8.43
N ARG A 79 10.89 -14.42 -7.17
CA ARG A 79 10.72 -15.82 -6.76
C ARG A 79 9.31 -16.33 -7.03
N LEU A 80 8.28 -15.56 -6.62
CA LEU A 80 6.88 -15.92 -6.84
C LEU A 80 6.56 -16.11 -8.32
N VAL A 81 6.93 -15.13 -9.14
CA VAL A 81 6.69 -15.14 -10.60
C VAL A 81 7.46 -16.27 -11.26
N SER A 82 8.72 -16.51 -10.87
CA SER A 82 9.52 -17.62 -11.38
C SER A 82 8.86 -18.99 -11.10
N ILE A 83 8.29 -19.19 -9.90
CA ILE A 83 7.56 -20.41 -9.57
C ILE A 83 6.30 -20.51 -10.44
N LEU A 84 5.50 -19.45 -10.53
CA LEU A 84 4.29 -19.42 -11.36
C LEU A 84 4.57 -19.71 -12.83
N ASN A 85 5.65 -19.16 -13.40
CA ASN A 85 6.00 -19.34 -14.80
C ASN A 85 6.42 -20.78 -15.16
N ARG A 86 7.04 -21.51 -14.21
CA ARG A 86 7.45 -22.91 -14.43
C ARG A 86 6.35 -23.93 -14.16
N MET A 87 5.21 -23.52 -13.56
CA MET A 87 4.07 -24.44 -13.32
C MET A 87 3.31 -24.70 -14.62
N GLU A 88 3.13 -25.96 -14.98
CA GLU A 88 2.39 -26.36 -16.18
C GLU A 88 0.87 -26.48 -15.95
N SER A 89 0.46 -26.83 -14.72
CA SER A 89 -0.93 -27.05 -14.36
C SER A 89 -1.28 -26.48 -12.98
N LYS A 90 -2.57 -26.35 -12.67
CA LYS A 90 -3.10 -25.87 -11.37
C LYS A 90 -2.50 -24.55 -10.91
N ARG A 91 -2.61 -23.51 -11.73
CA ARG A 91 -2.20 -22.15 -11.37
C ARG A 91 -3.34 -21.41 -10.67
N PRO A 92 -3.04 -20.54 -9.71
CA PRO A 92 -4.02 -19.61 -9.16
C PRO A 92 -4.65 -18.75 -10.27
N ARG A 93 -5.95 -18.51 -10.16
CA ARG A 93 -6.69 -17.69 -11.15
C ARG A 93 -6.36 -16.19 -11.06
N LEU A 94 -5.81 -15.74 -9.94
CA LEU A 94 -5.56 -14.33 -9.66
C LEU A 94 -4.29 -14.16 -8.82
N LEU A 95 -3.42 -13.27 -9.27
CA LEU A 95 -2.33 -12.67 -8.51
C LEU A 95 -2.64 -11.20 -8.26
N ILE A 96 -2.82 -10.83 -6.98
CA ILE A 96 -2.89 -9.44 -6.54
C ILE A 96 -1.52 -9.10 -5.95
N SER A 97 -0.78 -8.20 -6.60
CA SER A 97 0.53 -7.77 -6.14
C SER A 97 0.49 -6.34 -5.65
N ALA A 98 0.98 -6.11 -4.43
CA ALA A 98 1.20 -4.76 -3.95
C ALA A 98 2.27 -4.05 -4.79
N SER A 99 2.09 -2.76 -4.90
CA SER A 99 3.00 -1.74 -5.41
C SER A 99 2.79 -0.46 -4.59
N ALA A 100 3.27 0.68 -5.02
CA ALA A 100 3.11 1.92 -4.28
C ALA A 100 2.99 3.14 -5.20
N ILE A 101 2.25 4.16 -4.77
CA ILE A 101 2.15 5.45 -5.48
C ILE A 101 3.47 6.20 -5.58
N GLY A 102 4.49 5.84 -4.79
CA GLY A 102 5.84 6.43 -4.87
C GLY A 102 6.58 6.19 -6.20
N ILE A 103 5.93 5.53 -7.18
CA ILE A 103 6.37 5.50 -8.57
C ILE A 103 6.17 6.84 -9.28
N TYR A 104 5.12 7.59 -8.89
CA TYR A 104 4.78 8.87 -9.49
C TYR A 104 5.70 9.99 -9.02
N PRO A 105 5.92 11.02 -9.84
CA PRO A 105 6.63 12.22 -9.43
C PRO A 105 5.74 13.15 -8.56
N ASP A 106 6.36 13.87 -7.63
CA ASP A 106 5.73 15.06 -7.04
C ASP A 106 5.80 16.20 -8.06
N LYS A 107 4.69 16.48 -8.73
CA LYS A 107 4.54 17.51 -9.78
C LYS A 107 3.64 18.67 -9.33
N GLY A 108 3.59 18.93 -8.03
CA GLY A 108 2.80 20.03 -7.47
C GLY A 108 1.31 19.88 -7.72
N GLU A 109 0.72 20.61 -8.68
CA GLU A 109 -0.71 20.59 -8.92
C GLU A 109 -1.20 19.46 -9.85
N LYS A 110 -0.28 18.79 -10.58
CA LYS A 110 -0.67 17.70 -11.48
C LYS A 110 -1.16 16.49 -10.67
N VAL A 111 -2.35 16.01 -11.02
CA VAL A 111 -2.93 14.78 -10.46
C VAL A 111 -2.57 13.61 -11.35
N MET A 112 -1.97 12.58 -10.78
CA MET A 112 -1.53 11.36 -11.46
C MET A 112 -2.62 10.29 -11.42
N THR A 113 -2.78 9.59 -12.53
CA THR A 113 -3.70 8.46 -12.70
C THR A 113 -2.94 7.22 -13.16
N GLU A 114 -3.62 6.09 -13.29
CA GLU A 114 -3.03 4.84 -13.77
C GLU A 114 -2.56 4.91 -15.23
N THR A 115 -3.04 5.90 -15.99
CA THR A 115 -2.67 6.13 -17.40
C THR A 115 -1.46 7.06 -17.57
N ASP A 116 -0.95 7.64 -16.49
CA ASP A 116 0.23 8.48 -16.54
C ASP A 116 1.50 7.65 -16.52
N TYR A 117 2.36 7.87 -17.53
CA TYR A 117 3.66 7.16 -17.69
C TYR A 117 4.84 7.93 -17.11
N GLU A 118 4.61 9.12 -16.53
CA GLU A 118 5.67 9.88 -15.90
C GLU A 118 6.12 9.20 -14.61
N LEU A 119 7.41 8.96 -14.51
CA LEU A 119 8.01 8.27 -13.38
C LEU A 119 8.73 9.25 -12.47
N GLY A 120 8.59 9.06 -11.16
CA GLY A 120 9.33 9.81 -10.17
C GLY A 120 10.83 9.49 -10.22
N GLU A 121 11.62 10.43 -9.75
CA GLU A 121 13.04 10.25 -9.56
C GLU A 121 13.34 9.89 -8.10
N GLY A 122 14.32 9.05 -7.88
CA GLY A 122 14.77 8.76 -6.53
C GLY A 122 14.68 7.28 -6.14
N PHE A 123 14.98 7.04 -4.86
CA PHE A 123 15.13 5.66 -4.39
C PHE A 123 13.81 4.87 -4.40
N LEU A 124 12.73 5.45 -3.90
CA LEU A 124 11.44 4.74 -3.85
C LEU A 124 10.88 4.45 -5.24
N SER A 125 10.95 5.42 -6.13
CA SER A 125 10.50 5.21 -7.51
C SER A 125 11.28 4.08 -8.18
N LYS A 126 12.62 4.03 -7.98
CA LYS A 126 13.43 2.90 -8.47
C LYS A 126 13.02 1.56 -7.84
N VAL A 127 12.69 1.56 -6.56
CA VAL A 127 12.19 0.33 -5.90
C VAL A 127 10.89 -0.14 -6.53
N VAL A 128 9.95 0.77 -6.74
CA VAL A 128 8.63 0.43 -7.30
C VAL A 128 8.76 -0.03 -8.74
N LEU A 129 9.57 0.66 -9.55
CA LEU A 129 9.85 0.27 -10.94
C LEU A 129 10.38 -1.17 -11.04
N GLN A 130 11.40 -1.50 -10.24
CA GLN A 130 11.94 -2.86 -10.24
C GLN A 130 10.93 -3.88 -9.70
N TRP A 131 10.15 -3.50 -8.72
CA TRP A 131 9.11 -4.36 -8.16
C TRP A 131 8.00 -4.68 -9.18
N GLU A 132 7.47 -3.66 -9.87
CA GLU A 132 6.49 -3.85 -10.95
C GLU A 132 7.09 -4.61 -12.12
N HIS A 133 8.35 -4.33 -12.49
CA HIS A 133 9.05 -5.09 -13.52
C HIS A 133 9.09 -6.60 -13.24
N GLU A 134 9.35 -7.01 -11.99
CA GLU A 134 9.34 -8.44 -11.63
C GLU A 134 7.95 -9.07 -11.77
N VAL A 135 6.90 -8.37 -11.43
CA VAL A 135 5.55 -8.92 -11.56
C VAL A 135 5.07 -8.96 -13.01
N ASP A 136 5.54 -8.04 -13.85
CA ASP A 136 5.25 -8.00 -15.29
C ASP A 136 5.91 -9.15 -16.06
N GLN A 137 6.91 -9.84 -15.45
CA GLN A 137 7.48 -11.06 -16.03
C GLN A 137 6.54 -12.27 -15.91
N LEU A 138 5.36 -12.11 -15.34
CA LEU A 138 4.36 -13.19 -15.26
C LEU A 138 3.90 -13.58 -16.66
N ASN A 139 4.35 -14.72 -17.13
CA ASN A 139 3.98 -15.28 -18.43
C ASN A 139 2.90 -16.37 -18.24
N SER A 140 1.70 -15.96 -17.90
CA SER A 140 0.60 -16.88 -17.67
C SER A 140 -0.73 -16.35 -18.23
N SER A 141 -1.24 -17.00 -19.24
CA SER A 141 -2.61 -16.74 -19.75
C SER A 141 -3.70 -17.12 -18.75
N ASN A 142 -3.39 -17.97 -17.77
CA ASN A 142 -4.35 -18.54 -16.83
C ASN A 142 -4.41 -17.84 -15.47
N THR A 143 -3.47 -16.92 -15.19
CA THR A 143 -3.42 -16.15 -13.95
C THR A 143 -3.62 -14.69 -14.26
N ARG A 144 -4.76 -14.15 -13.89
CA ARG A 144 -5.05 -12.71 -14.01
C ARG A 144 -4.17 -11.93 -13.02
N LEU A 145 -3.62 -10.80 -13.45
CA LEU A 145 -2.75 -9.96 -12.65
C LEU A 145 -3.43 -8.64 -12.28
N VAL A 146 -3.43 -8.30 -11.00
CA VAL A 146 -3.80 -6.99 -10.46
C VAL A 146 -2.61 -6.41 -9.70
N ILE A 147 -2.22 -5.18 -10.01
CA ILE A 147 -1.15 -4.44 -9.36
C ILE A 147 -1.76 -3.29 -8.57
N MET A 148 -1.58 -3.28 -7.26
CA MET A 148 -2.12 -2.27 -6.35
C MET A 148 -1.04 -1.23 -6.02
N ARG A 149 -1.08 -0.04 -6.62
CA ARG A 149 -0.26 1.12 -6.22
C ARG A 149 -0.87 1.76 -4.98
N ILE A 150 -0.43 1.32 -3.83
CA ILE A 150 -1.01 1.67 -2.54
C ILE A 150 -0.48 3.03 -2.07
N GLY A 151 -1.40 3.90 -1.66
CA GLY A 151 -1.11 5.17 -0.99
C GLY A 151 -0.88 5.00 0.52
N VAL A 152 -1.14 6.07 1.29
CA VAL A 152 -1.02 6.04 2.75
C VAL A 152 -2.23 5.33 3.34
N VAL A 153 -2.04 4.11 3.84
CA VAL A 153 -3.12 3.34 4.46
C VAL A 153 -3.41 3.86 5.86
N LEU A 154 -4.66 4.29 6.10
CA LEU A 154 -5.15 4.75 7.40
C LEU A 154 -5.83 3.60 8.15
N GLY A 155 -5.34 3.33 9.37
CA GLY A 155 -5.91 2.38 10.31
C GLY A 155 -5.17 2.44 11.63
N LEU A 156 -5.84 2.06 12.74
CA LEU A 156 -5.30 2.23 14.10
C LEU A 156 -4.19 1.22 14.43
N GLU A 157 -4.27 0.02 13.88
CA GLU A 157 -3.35 -1.07 14.23
C GLU A 157 -2.01 -0.99 13.51
N GLY A 158 -1.87 -0.08 12.52
CA GLY A 158 -0.65 0.03 11.73
C GLY A 158 -0.49 1.36 11.00
N GLY A 159 0.56 1.44 10.19
CA GLY A 159 0.80 2.58 9.31
C GLY A 159 1.03 3.90 10.04
N LEU A 160 0.57 4.99 9.41
CA LEU A 160 0.79 6.37 9.88
C LEU A 160 0.06 6.64 11.20
N LEU A 161 -1.20 6.25 11.33
CA LEU A 161 -2.00 6.57 12.52
C LEU A 161 -1.43 5.92 13.79
N LYS A 162 -0.99 4.68 13.73
CA LYS A 162 -0.37 4.01 14.88
C LYS A 162 0.82 4.80 15.44
N GLN A 163 1.59 5.46 14.56
CA GLN A 163 2.77 6.22 14.95
C GLN A 163 2.42 7.63 15.43
N THR A 164 1.44 8.29 14.82
CA THR A 164 1.11 9.68 15.09
C THR A 164 0.07 9.86 16.18
N MET A 165 -0.86 8.94 16.34
CA MET A 165 -1.95 8.99 17.32
C MET A 165 -1.49 9.29 18.75
N PRO A 166 -0.42 8.67 19.30
CA PRO A 166 0.04 8.99 20.66
C PRO A 166 0.46 10.45 20.84
N LEU A 167 1.03 11.07 19.81
CA LEU A 167 1.43 12.47 19.84
C LEU A 167 0.21 13.39 19.80
N PHE A 168 -0.74 13.10 18.89
CA PHE A 168 -1.97 13.90 18.79
C PHE A 168 -2.83 13.80 20.05
N LYS A 169 -2.99 12.62 20.65
CA LYS A 169 -3.72 12.43 21.91
C LYS A 169 -3.13 13.26 23.06
N ARG A 170 -1.82 13.53 23.06
CA ARG A 170 -1.14 14.37 24.05
C ARG A 170 -1.15 15.87 23.68
N GLY A 171 -1.82 16.26 22.59
CA GLY A 171 -1.81 17.65 22.10
C GLY A 171 -0.50 18.08 21.45
N LEU A 172 0.41 17.15 21.14
CA LEU A 172 1.71 17.40 20.50
C LEU A 172 1.67 17.22 18.97
N GLY A 173 0.47 17.08 18.41
CA GLY A 173 0.27 16.99 16.97
C GLY A 173 0.60 18.30 16.26
N GLY A 174 0.99 18.19 14.98
CA GLY A 174 1.29 19.38 14.18
C GLY A 174 1.54 19.03 12.72
N LYS A 175 1.43 20.07 11.87
CA LYS A 175 1.70 19.92 10.44
C LYS A 175 3.19 19.73 10.15
N ILE A 176 3.48 18.94 9.14
CA ILE A 176 4.84 18.67 8.67
C ILE A 176 5.22 19.70 7.59
N ALA A 177 6.34 20.34 7.75
CA ALA A 177 6.86 21.36 6.84
C ALA A 177 5.79 22.39 6.44
N SER A 178 5.59 22.68 5.16
CA SER A 178 4.54 23.61 4.72
C SER A 178 3.12 23.11 5.02
N GLY A 179 2.94 21.79 5.12
CA GLY A 179 1.63 21.15 5.19
C GLY A 179 0.89 21.08 3.86
N LYS A 180 1.45 21.68 2.78
CA LYS A 180 0.80 21.74 1.45
C LYS A 180 1.00 20.48 0.64
N GLN A 181 1.95 19.60 1.03
CA GLN A 181 2.20 18.35 0.33
C GLN A 181 0.95 17.48 0.36
N ALA A 182 0.68 16.83 -0.78
CA ALA A 182 -0.44 15.91 -0.92
C ALA A 182 -0.28 14.70 0.01
N MET A 183 -1.40 14.18 0.45
CA MET A 183 -1.49 12.96 1.24
C MET A 183 -2.55 12.05 0.61
N SER A 184 -2.17 11.35 -0.44
CA SER A 184 -3.02 10.38 -1.11
C SER A 184 -3.18 9.15 -0.20
N PHE A 185 -4.31 9.07 0.48
CA PHE A 185 -4.62 8.06 1.49
C PHE A 185 -5.66 7.06 1.01
N ILE A 186 -5.76 5.94 1.68
CA ILE A 186 -6.90 5.01 1.61
C ILE A 186 -7.24 4.52 3.01
N HIS A 187 -8.54 4.42 3.31
CA HIS A 187 -9.00 3.76 4.54
C HIS A 187 -8.73 2.25 4.45
N ILE A 188 -8.32 1.63 5.55
CA ILE A 188 -8.00 0.20 5.54
C ILE A 188 -9.18 -0.69 5.11
N ASP A 189 -10.41 -0.33 5.48
CA ASP A 189 -11.60 -1.10 5.09
C ASP A 189 -11.92 -0.94 3.60
N ASP A 190 -11.68 0.24 2.99
CA ASP A 190 -11.80 0.43 1.54
C ASP A 190 -10.72 -0.37 0.80
N LEU A 191 -9.53 -0.49 1.36
CA LEU A 191 -8.49 -1.34 0.78
C LEU A 191 -8.90 -2.81 0.81
N VAL A 192 -9.49 -3.30 1.92
CA VAL A 192 -10.03 -4.67 2.02
C VAL A 192 -11.16 -4.87 1.02
N ALA A 193 -12.10 -3.92 0.96
CA ALA A 193 -13.23 -3.96 0.02
C ALA A 193 -12.75 -3.97 -1.44
N ALA A 194 -11.70 -3.22 -1.79
CA ALA A 194 -11.13 -3.25 -3.14
C ALA A 194 -10.46 -4.59 -3.46
N VAL A 195 -9.77 -5.21 -2.51
CA VAL A 195 -9.24 -6.58 -2.69
C VAL A 195 -10.39 -7.57 -2.91
N GLN A 196 -11.48 -7.45 -2.16
CA GLN A 196 -12.69 -8.25 -2.37
C GLN A 196 -13.26 -8.02 -3.78
N PHE A 197 -13.40 -6.77 -4.19
CA PHE A 197 -13.87 -6.39 -5.52
C PHE A 197 -13.04 -7.02 -6.64
N PHE A 198 -11.70 -7.04 -6.51
CA PHE A 198 -10.82 -7.70 -7.47
C PHE A 198 -11.01 -9.23 -7.51
N ILE A 199 -11.32 -9.86 -6.39
CA ILE A 199 -11.54 -11.31 -6.34
C ILE A 199 -12.89 -11.69 -6.99
N GLU A 200 -13.93 -10.91 -6.75
CA GLU A 200 -15.30 -11.14 -7.23
C GLU A 200 -15.46 -10.77 -8.71
N ASN A 201 -14.87 -9.65 -9.12
CA ASN A 201 -14.96 -9.16 -10.50
C ASN A 201 -13.83 -9.73 -11.37
N LYS A 202 -14.18 -10.63 -12.27
CA LYS A 202 -13.21 -11.36 -13.12
C LYS A 202 -12.60 -10.50 -14.23
N ASP A 203 -13.18 -9.35 -14.54
CA ASP A 203 -12.74 -8.47 -15.63
C ASP A 203 -11.66 -7.49 -15.17
N THR A 204 -11.47 -7.33 -13.84
CA THR A 204 -10.44 -6.44 -13.30
C THR A 204 -9.03 -6.99 -13.54
N GLN A 205 -8.15 -6.21 -14.16
CA GLN A 205 -6.75 -6.58 -14.40
C GLN A 205 -5.85 -5.36 -14.58
N GLY A 206 -4.53 -5.51 -14.41
CA GLY A 206 -3.55 -4.46 -14.58
C GLY A 206 -3.40 -3.58 -13.32
N ILE A 207 -3.11 -2.29 -13.50
CA ILE A 207 -2.70 -1.36 -12.43
C ILE A 207 -3.90 -0.60 -11.89
N TYR A 208 -3.97 -0.47 -10.55
CA TYR A 208 -4.96 0.33 -9.83
C TYR A 208 -4.31 1.19 -8.76
N ASN A 209 -4.67 2.46 -8.71
CA ASN A 209 -4.28 3.36 -7.62
C ASN A 209 -5.19 3.13 -6.41
N MET A 210 -4.60 2.62 -5.35
CA MET A 210 -5.30 2.34 -4.09
C MET A 210 -5.24 3.56 -3.19
N VAL A 211 -6.03 4.58 -3.56
CA VAL A 211 -6.16 5.87 -2.85
C VAL A 211 -7.62 6.30 -2.83
N ALA A 212 -8.02 7.07 -1.82
CA ALA A 212 -9.33 7.71 -1.81
C ALA A 212 -9.44 8.79 -2.90
N PRO A 213 -10.64 9.02 -3.48
CA PRO A 213 -10.80 9.95 -4.58
C PRO A 213 -10.65 11.42 -4.18
N HIS A 214 -10.82 11.75 -2.91
CA HIS A 214 -10.71 13.14 -2.43
C HIS A 214 -9.26 13.49 -2.12
N LEU A 215 -8.73 14.49 -2.80
CA LEU A 215 -7.36 14.95 -2.59
C LEU A 215 -7.24 15.65 -1.24
N THR A 216 -6.31 15.21 -0.43
CA THR A 216 -6.05 15.74 0.91
C THR A 216 -4.62 16.23 1.02
N THR A 217 -4.39 17.26 1.84
CA THR A 217 -3.06 17.75 2.21
C THR A 217 -2.67 17.30 3.63
N ASN A 218 -1.38 17.35 3.95
CA ASN A 218 -0.92 17.09 5.31
C ASN A 218 -1.50 18.08 6.33
N ALA A 219 -1.65 19.35 5.96
CA ALA A 219 -2.27 20.36 6.83
C ALA A 219 -3.74 20.02 7.13
N GLU A 220 -4.48 19.59 6.13
CA GLU A 220 -5.88 19.17 6.27
C GLU A 220 -6.01 17.92 7.12
N PHE A 221 -5.25 16.87 6.83
CA PHE A 221 -5.16 15.68 7.68
C PHE A 221 -4.88 16.04 9.14
N THR A 222 -3.90 16.92 9.38
CA THR A 222 -3.52 17.37 10.73
C THR A 222 -4.69 18.07 11.43
N ARG A 223 -5.35 18.99 10.72
CA ARG A 223 -6.51 19.75 11.23
C ARG A 223 -7.67 18.82 11.59
N VAL A 224 -8.00 17.90 10.68
CA VAL A 224 -9.11 16.96 10.88
C VAL A 224 -8.80 15.99 12.03
N LEU A 225 -7.61 15.40 12.06
CA LEU A 225 -7.21 14.48 13.12
C LEU A 225 -7.25 15.16 14.49
N ALA A 226 -6.77 16.39 14.60
CA ALA A 226 -6.82 17.16 15.83
C ALA A 226 -8.26 17.46 16.28
N LYS A 227 -9.12 17.86 15.33
CA LYS A 227 -10.55 18.13 15.57
C LYS A 227 -11.27 16.87 16.08
N THR A 228 -11.10 15.75 15.40
CA THR A 228 -11.74 14.46 15.79
C THR A 228 -11.28 14.00 17.17
N LEU A 229 -10.00 14.16 17.49
CA LEU A 229 -9.46 13.83 18.81
C LEU A 229 -9.80 14.88 19.89
N LYS A 230 -10.41 16.01 19.52
CA LYS A 230 -10.67 17.16 20.42
C LYS A 230 -9.38 17.61 21.13
N ARG A 231 -8.28 17.68 20.37
CA ARG A 231 -6.95 18.09 20.86
C ARG A 231 -6.37 19.18 19.96
N PRO A 232 -5.58 20.12 20.51
CA PRO A 232 -4.89 21.09 19.69
C PRO A 232 -3.81 20.42 18.84
N ALA A 233 -3.54 21.01 17.65
CA ALA A 233 -2.41 20.64 16.78
C ALA A 233 -1.63 21.91 16.41
N LEU A 234 -1.08 22.58 17.41
CA LEU A 234 -0.41 23.87 17.28
C LEU A 234 1.07 23.72 16.90
N PHE A 235 1.60 22.51 16.99
CA PHE A 235 3.00 22.28 16.70
C PHE A 235 3.29 22.29 15.20
N PHE A 236 4.52 22.64 14.90
CA PHE A 236 5.08 22.60 13.57
C PHE A 236 6.29 21.68 13.56
N VAL A 237 6.31 20.70 12.65
CA VAL A 237 7.44 19.80 12.50
C VAL A 237 8.31 20.30 11.33
N PRO A 238 9.46 20.96 11.60
CA PRO A 238 10.28 21.54 10.55
C PRO A 238 10.95 20.44 9.71
N ALA A 239 11.05 20.69 8.40
CA ALA A 239 11.65 19.74 7.47
C ALA A 239 13.10 19.35 7.84
N PHE A 240 13.87 20.28 8.40
CA PHE A 240 15.25 20.01 8.81
C PHE A 240 15.33 18.99 9.94
N ALA A 241 14.38 19.01 10.90
CA ALA A 241 14.34 18.06 12.01
C ALA A 241 14.07 16.63 11.48
N LEU A 242 13.15 16.50 10.52
CA LEU A 242 12.91 15.20 9.86
C LEU A 242 14.13 14.74 9.07
N LYS A 243 14.80 15.64 8.36
CA LYS A 243 16.05 15.32 7.64
C LYS A 243 17.16 14.87 8.59
N LEU A 244 17.25 15.45 9.78
CA LEU A 244 18.22 15.03 10.79
C LEU A 244 17.93 13.62 11.32
N LEU A 245 16.66 13.30 11.59
CA LEU A 245 16.23 12.00 12.12
C LEU A 245 16.27 10.88 11.07
N TYR A 246 15.67 11.13 9.90
CA TYR A 246 15.44 10.10 8.87
C TYR A 246 16.38 10.23 7.66
N GLY A 247 17.19 11.28 7.57
CA GLY A 247 18.05 11.54 6.43
C GLY A 247 17.22 11.69 5.14
N LYS A 248 17.61 11.04 4.06
CA LYS A 248 16.91 11.09 2.76
C LYS A 248 15.49 10.52 2.83
N ALA A 249 15.18 9.64 3.79
CA ALA A 249 13.83 9.09 3.95
C ALA A 249 12.80 10.15 4.40
N ALA A 250 13.22 11.28 4.95
CA ALA A 250 12.34 12.40 5.29
C ALA A 250 11.51 12.90 4.08
N GLN A 251 11.98 12.66 2.85
CA GLN A 251 11.27 13.03 1.63
C GLN A 251 9.87 12.41 1.55
N ILE A 252 9.66 11.19 2.09
CA ILE A 252 8.33 10.55 2.13
C ILE A 252 7.29 11.39 2.88
N MET A 253 7.74 12.15 3.88
CA MET A 253 6.86 12.97 4.73
C MET A 253 6.77 14.43 4.26
N ILE A 254 7.79 14.91 3.54
CA ILE A 254 7.89 16.32 3.12
C ILE A 254 7.29 16.53 1.74
N ASN A 255 7.40 15.54 0.86
CA ASN A 255 6.82 15.54 -0.48
C ASN A 255 5.51 14.74 -0.48
N GLY A 256 4.73 14.85 -1.56
CA GLY A 256 3.50 14.07 -1.70
C GLY A 256 2.98 14.12 -3.13
N GLU A 257 2.72 12.96 -3.66
CA GLU A 257 2.15 12.77 -4.99
C GLU A 257 0.63 12.94 -4.91
N LYS A 258 0.04 13.78 -5.76
CA LYS A 258 -1.40 13.85 -5.97
C LYS A 258 -1.82 12.71 -6.88
N VAL A 259 -2.52 11.73 -6.33
CA VAL A 259 -2.92 10.53 -7.08
C VAL A 259 -4.43 10.34 -7.01
N TYR A 260 -5.03 9.90 -8.12
CA TYR A 260 -6.46 9.69 -8.25
C TYR A 260 -6.76 8.24 -8.68
N PRO A 261 -7.78 7.58 -8.11
CA PRO A 261 -8.12 6.18 -8.36
C PRO A 261 -9.06 6.05 -9.57
N LYS A 262 -8.61 6.51 -10.74
CA LYS A 262 -9.46 6.63 -11.94
C LYS A 262 -10.09 5.29 -12.31
N ARG A 263 -9.30 4.23 -12.40
CA ARG A 263 -9.79 2.91 -12.84
C ARG A 263 -10.76 2.25 -11.86
N LEU A 264 -10.50 2.35 -10.54
CA LEU A 264 -11.45 1.82 -9.55
C LEU A 264 -12.84 2.43 -9.71
N LEU A 265 -12.89 3.75 -9.92
CA LEU A 265 -14.16 4.47 -10.09
C LEU A 265 -14.84 4.13 -11.44
N GLU A 266 -14.09 4.07 -12.52
CA GLU A 266 -14.60 3.71 -13.85
C GLU A 266 -15.15 2.29 -13.90
N GLU A 267 -14.57 1.36 -13.11
CA GLU A 267 -15.03 -0.03 -12.99
C GLU A 267 -16.13 -0.23 -11.93
N GLY A 268 -16.61 0.87 -11.33
CA GLY A 268 -17.77 0.86 -10.44
C GLY A 268 -17.48 0.57 -8.96
N PHE A 269 -16.22 0.65 -8.53
CA PHE A 269 -15.89 0.53 -7.11
C PHE A 269 -16.41 1.74 -6.32
N VAL A 270 -17.11 1.49 -5.21
CA VAL A 270 -17.68 2.53 -4.36
C VAL A 270 -16.89 2.63 -3.06
N PHE A 271 -16.22 3.77 -2.85
CA PHE A 271 -15.53 4.05 -1.61
C PHE A 271 -16.52 4.34 -0.48
N ARG A 272 -16.32 3.74 0.66
CA ARG A 272 -17.08 4.01 1.91
C ARG A 272 -16.54 5.24 2.64
N PHE A 273 -15.24 5.52 2.48
CA PHE A 273 -14.51 6.57 3.15
C PHE A 273 -13.74 7.45 2.15
N PRO A 274 -14.47 8.15 1.24
CA PRO A 274 -13.84 8.92 0.17
C PRO A 274 -13.13 10.19 0.66
N GLU A 275 -13.49 10.71 1.84
CA GLU A 275 -13.01 11.96 2.42
C GLU A 275 -12.28 11.71 3.74
N ILE A 276 -11.30 12.56 4.05
CA ILE A 276 -10.45 12.41 5.23
C ILE A 276 -11.22 12.55 6.55
N GLU A 277 -12.25 13.42 6.56
CA GLU A 277 -13.14 13.62 7.70
C GLU A 277 -13.88 12.32 8.05
N VAL A 278 -14.51 11.71 7.05
CA VAL A 278 -15.27 10.45 7.21
C VAL A 278 -14.34 9.32 7.64
N ALA A 279 -13.17 9.23 7.00
CA ALA A 279 -12.19 8.19 7.28
C ALA A 279 -11.67 8.27 8.74
N LEU A 280 -11.28 9.45 9.20
CA LEU A 280 -10.75 9.64 10.55
C LEU A 280 -11.84 9.52 11.64
N SER A 281 -13.05 10.01 11.40
CA SER A 281 -14.16 9.84 12.35
C SER A 281 -14.49 8.37 12.53
N ASN A 282 -14.60 7.59 11.45
CA ASN A 282 -14.83 6.16 11.55
C ASN A 282 -13.77 5.43 12.38
N LEU A 283 -12.48 5.75 12.15
CA LEU A 283 -11.37 5.09 12.84
C LEU A 283 -11.24 5.47 14.33
N ILE A 284 -11.72 6.66 14.74
CA ILE A 284 -11.47 7.21 16.08
C ILE A 284 -12.69 7.08 16.99
N ASP A 285 -13.89 7.12 16.42
CA ASP A 285 -15.16 7.07 17.17
C ASP A 285 -15.65 5.62 17.41
N GLN A 286 -14.83 4.62 16.98
CA GLN A 286 -15.01 3.21 17.37
C GLN A 286 -14.43 2.99 18.76
#